data_627d1f079194f0735c233d1f84025c92
#
_entry.id   627d1f079194f0735c233d1f84025c92
#
_cell.length_a   1.000
_cell.length_b   1.000
_cell.length_c   1.000
_cell.angle_alpha   90.00
_cell.angle_beta   90.00
_cell.angle_gamma   90.00
#
_symmetry.space_group_name_H-M   'P 1'
#
loop_
_entity.id
_entity.type
_entity.pdbx_description
1 polymer ?
#
loop_
_entity_poly.entity_id
_entity_poly.type
_entity_poly.pdbx_seq_one_letter_code
_entity_poly.pdbx_strand_id
1 'polypeptide(L)'
;MNPPDPGSRLPDPGLVPRDRAHVWHPYTQMQTAPPPLPIVRGEGVYLHTEDGRRILDGISSWWVNIHGHSHPALNAALAAQASRLEHVMFAGCTHPPAVDLAERLVSLLPEGLTRVFYSDNGSTAVEVAVKLAAQYWINKGERQRNTFVTLHHAYHGDTVGAMSVSEDSIFTHAFASLLFPVVRASSPYCYRCPVGLDRASCRIDCLGDLEQRLASLGDTAAAVIIEPMLQGAGGMIVWPSEFLAGVRRLCDRFGLLMIADEVLTGFGRTGRMFACEHANVAPDIICLSKALTAGYLPLGATCTTEVVYEAFLSEDRARTFFHGHSFTANPLACAVALASLDLFESDHTLDRVARLEAQLRLLLPLLSELPFVGDVRIIGGVAAIELVADRKTRAAGGYLDRVGFRLAAAFLDRGLLLRPLGNVLYFMPPYVITEAETAWAIDLIAEVISSEVSSGLP
;
A
#
# COMPACT_ATOMS: atom_id res chain seq x y z
N MET A 1 -55.30 12.32 14.91
CA MET A 1 -54.38 11.81 13.86
C MET A 1 -54.10 10.35 14.22
N ASN A 2 -54.57 9.42 13.42
CA ASN A 2 -54.24 8.02 13.64
C ASN A 2 -52.76 7.79 13.36
N PRO A 3 -52.07 6.95 14.13
CA PRO A 3 -50.69 6.59 13.81
C PRO A 3 -50.65 5.88 12.44
N PRO A 4 -49.57 6.08 11.64
CA PRO A 4 -49.49 5.46 10.34
C PRO A 4 -49.50 3.92 10.48
N ASP A 5 -50.18 3.28 9.55
CA ASP A 5 -50.28 1.82 9.43
C ASP A 5 -48.88 1.18 9.35
N PRO A 6 -48.50 0.25 10.25
CA PRO A 6 -47.19 -0.40 10.20
C PRO A 6 -46.99 -1.35 9.00
N GLY A 7 -47.99 -1.47 8.11
CA GLY A 7 -47.99 -2.39 6.95
C GLY A 7 -47.50 -1.81 5.63
N SER A 8 -47.34 -0.51 5.47
CA SER A 8 -46.86 0.09 4.21
C SER A 8 -45.36 0.40 4.24
N ARG A 9 -44.53 -0.59 4.33
CA ARG A 9 -43.12 -0.40 3.92
C ARG A 9 -43.13 -0.16 2.40
N LEU A 10 -42.69 1.04 1.99
CA LEU A 10 -42.33 1.26 0.59
C LEU A 10 -41.43 0.12 0.15
N PRO A 11 -41.56 -0.39 -1.09
CA PRO A 11 -40.63 -1.41 -1.59
C PRO A 11 -39.22 -0.93 -1.40
N ASP A 12 -38.32 -1.80 -0.91
CA ASP A 12 -36.90 -1.46 -0.71
C ASP A 12 -36.34 -1.00 -2.05
N PRO A 13 -35.84 0.24 -2.17
CA PRO A 13 -35.31 0.76 -3.41
C PRO A 13 -34.00 0.07 -3.85
N GLY A 14 -33.50 -0.93 -3.09
CA GLY A 14 -32.22 -1.58 -3.30
C GLY A 14 -31.05 -0.78 -2.76
N LEU A 15 -29.88 -1.40 -2.72
CA LEU A 15 -28.68 -0.82 -2.10
C LEU A 15 -28.15 0.43 -2.85
N VAL A 16 -28.06 0.36 -4.19
CA VAL A 16 -27.46 1.42 -5.01
C VAL A 16 -28.20 2.77 -4.95
N PRO A 17 -29.56 2.82 -5.03
CA PRO A 17 -30.29 4.10 -4.87
C PRO A 17 -30.09 4.72 -3.47
N ARG A 18 -30.04 3.89 -2.43
CA ARG A 18 -29.82 4.35 -1.04
C ARG A 18 -28.40 4.86 -0.84
N ASP A 19 -27.42 4.19 -1.41
CA ASP A 19 -26.03 4.62 -1.43
C ASP A 19 -25.89 5.99 -2.11
N ARG A 20 -26.39 6.15 -3.33
CA ARG A 20 -26.33 7.42 -4.07
C ARG A 20 -26.96 8.60 -3.34
N ALA A 21 -27.96 8.33 -2.51
CA ALA A 21 -28.64 9.39 -1.76
C ALA A 21 -27.85 9.89 -0.54
N HIS A 22 -26.92 9.09 0.01
CA HIS A 22 -26.34 9.35 1.32
C HIS A 22 -24.82 9.15 1.44
N VAL A 23 -24.17 8.45 0.50
CA VAL A 23 -22.76 8.08 0.61
C VAL A 23 -21.90 8.86 -0.40
N TRP A 24 -20.80 9.43 0.09
CA TRP A 24 -19.78 10.05 -0.76
C TRP A 24 -18.56 9.12 -0.84
N HIS A 25 -18.30 8.58 -2.02
CA HIS A 25 -17.22 7.62 -2.24
C HIS A 25 -15.85 8.30 -2.40
N PRO A 26 -14.77 7.68 -1.85
CA PRO A 26 -13.41 8.18 -2.03
C PRO A 26 -12.97 8.08 -3.49
N TYR A 27 -12.14 9.03 -3.95
CA TYR A 27 -11.57 9.09 -5.31
C TYR A 27 -12.63 9.01 -6.43
N THR A 28 -13.83 9.49 -6.18
CA THR A 28 -14.97 9.33 -7.09
C THR A 28 -15.58 10.67 -7.45
N GLN A 29 -15.68 10.97 -8.76
CA GLN A 29 -16.50 12.08 -9.22
C GLN A 29 -17.96 11.62 -9.25
N MET A 30 -18.71 11.94 -8.19
CA MET A 30 -20.05 11.40 -7.94
C MET A 30 -21.06 11.72 -9.04
N GLN A 31 -20.86 12.81 -9.81
CA GLN A 31 -21.76 13.20 -10.91
C GLN A 31 -21.65 12.29 -12.12
N THR A 32 -20.43 11.81 -12.44
CA THR A 32 -20.13 11.09 -13.69
C THR A 32 -19.76 9.64 -13.47
N ALA A 33 -19.56 9.23 -12.22
CA ALA A 33 -19.22 7.85 -11.90
C ALA A 33 -20.37 6.88 -12.22
N PRO A 34 -20.06 5.67 -12.69
CA PRO A 34 -21.05 4.60 -12.80
C PRO A 34 -21.65 4.26 -11.43
N PRO A 35 -22.78 3.54 -11.38
CA PRO A 35 -23.31 3.02 -10.12
C PRO A 35 -22.25 2.20 -9.37
N PRO A 36 -22.15 2.34 -8.02
CA PRO A 36 -21.25 1.50 -7.24
C PRO A 36 -21.67 0.03 -7.33
N LEU A 37 -20.68 -0.86 -7.25
CA LEU A 37 -20.92 -2.32 -7.24
C LEU A 37 -21.50 -2.73 -5.89
N PRO A 38 -22.74 -3.27 -5.81
CA PRO A 38 -23.40 -3.60 -4.55
C PRO A 38 -22.91 -4.93 -4.00
N ILE A 39 -21.83 -4.92 -3.22
CA ILE A 39 -21.25 -6.11 -2.59
C ILE A 39 -21.96 -6.43 -1.28
N VAL A 40 -22.43 -7.66 -1.12
CA VAL A 40 -23.18 -8.13 0.05
C VAL A 40 -22.46 -9.24 0.81
N ARG A 41 -21.46 -9.91 0.20
CA ARG A 41 -20.70 -11.01 0.81
C ARG A 41 -19.33 -11.15 0.16
N GLY A 42 -18.35 -11.62 0.92
CA GLY A 42 -17.05 -12.06 0.43
C GLY A 42 -16.74 -13.47 0.91
N GLU A 43 -16.04 -14.27 0.08
CA GLU A 43 -15.59 -15.62 0.43
C GLU A 43 -14.39 -16.02 -0.42
N GLY A 44 -13.29 -16.41 0.23
CA GLY A 44 -12.04 -16.70 -0.48
C GLY A 44 -11.58 -15.51 -1.33
N VAL A 45 -11.39 -15.72 -2.62
CA VAL A 45 -10.98 -14.64 -3.55
C VAL A 45 -12.18 -13.93 -4.21
N TYR A 46 -13.40 -14.21 -3.79
CA TYR A 46 -14.60 -13.73 -4.45
C TYR A 46 -15.42 -12.75 -3.63
N LEU A 47 -15.94 -11.75 -4.32
CA LEU A 47 -16.99 -10.85 -3.86
C LEU A 47 -18.32 -11.24 -4.50
N HIS A 48 -19.41 -11.15 -3.75
CA HIS A 48 -20.74 -11.47 -4.22
C HIS A 48 -21.62 -10.21 -4.21
N THR A 49 -22.25 -9.94 -5.33
CA THR A 49 -23.15 -8.79 -5.51
C THR A 49 -24.59 -9.10 -5.06
N GLU A 50 -25.37 -8.05 -4.86
CA GLU A 50 -26.80 -8.15 -4.49
C GLU A 50 -27.62 -8.90 -5.56
N ASP A 51 -27.25 -8.79 -6.83
CA ASP A 51 -27.86 -9.50 -7.96
C ASP A 51 -27.33 -10.95 -8.16
N GLY A 52 -26.48 -11.43 -7.25
CA GLY A 52 -25.99 -12.82 -7.23
C GLY A 52 -24.77 -13.10 -8.11
N ARG A 53 -24.17 -12.10 -8.75
CA ARG A 53 -22.89 -12.29 -9.49
C ARG A 53 -21.76 -12.58 -8.52
N ARG A 54 -20.82 -13.40 -8.98
CA ARG A 54 -19.56 -13.69 -8.30
C ARG A 54 -18.42 -13.02 -9.05
N ILE A 55 -17.66 -12.16 -8.35
CA ILE A 55 -16.59 -11.35 -8.92
C ILE A 55 -15.28 -11.72 -8.24
N LEU A 56 -14.27 -12.13 -9.02
CA LEU A 56 -12.92 -12.37 -8.50
C LEU A 56 -12.28 -11.03 -8.12
N ASP A 57 -11.81 -10.93 -6.88
CA ASP A 57 -11.12 -9.75 -6.36
C ASP A 57 -9.65 -9.73 -6.79
N GLY A 58 -9.37 -9.22 -7.97
CA GLY A 58 -8.02 -9.17 -8.56
C GLY A 58 -7.10 -8.09 -7.96
N ILE A 59 -7.56 -7.36 -6.93
CA ILE A 59 -6.82 -6.26 -6.30
C ILE A 59 -6.80 -6.34 -4.77
N SER A 60 -7.16 -7.50 -4.20
CA SER A 60 -7.20 -7.70 -2.73
C SER A 60 -7.99 -6.61 -2.01
N SER A 61 -9.16 -6.20 -2.54
CA SER A 61 -10.01 -5.13 -1.98
C SER A 61 -9.20 -3.88 -1.58
N TRP A 62 -8.42 -3.40 -2.54
CA TRP A 62 -7.48 -2.28 -2.38
C TRP A 62 -6.24 -2.63 -1.54
N TRP A 63 -5.62 -3.78 -1.87
CA TRP A 63 -4.29 -4.22 -1.41
C TRP A 63 -4.24 -4.75 0.04
N VAL A 64 -5.38 -4.92 0.69
CA VAL A 64 -5.45 -5.26 2.12
C VAL A 64 -5.68 -6.75 2.38
N ASN A 65 -6.50 -7.41 1.54
CA ASN A 65 -6.90 -8.80 1.76
C ASN A 65 -5.80 -9.76 1.25
N ILE A 66 -5.28 -10.59 2.14
CA ILE A 66 -4.21 -11.54 1.79
C ILE A 66 -4.61 -13.00 1.99
N HIS A 67 -5.44 -13.31 3.01
CA HIS A 67 -5.86 -14.66 3.35
C HIS A 67 -7.24 -15.03 2.78
N GLY A 68 -7.81 -14.16 1.93
CA GLY A 68 -9.18 -14.32 1.41
C GLY A 68 -10.25 -13.72 2.31
N HIS A 69 -11.39 -13.46 1.71
CA HIS A 69 -12.54 -12.87 2.39
C HIS A 69 -13.17 -13.85 3.39
N SER A 70 -13.61 -13.33 4.53
CA SER A 70 -14.35 -14.06 5.57
C SER A 70 -13.61 -15.30 6.08
N HIS A 71 -12.28 -15.20 6.27
CA HIS A 71 -11.46 -16.32 6.73
C HIS A 71 -11.87 -16.81 8.12
N PRO A 72 -12.16 -18.12 8.31
CA PRO A 72 -12.71 -18.62 9.58
C PRO A 72 -11.88 -18.33 10.81
N ALA A 73 -10.53 -18.44 10.72
CA ALA A 73 -9.64 -18.18 11.85
C ALA A 73 -9.65 -16.69 12.25
N LEU A 74 -9.68 -15.78 11.28
CA LEU A 74 -9.74 -14.32 11.55
C LEU A 74 -11.10 -13.93 12.14
N ASN A 75 -12.20 -14.50 11.63
CA ASN A 75 -13.54 -14.32 12.20
C ASN A 75 -13.59 -14.80 13.65
N ALA A 76 -13.01 -15.96 13.95
CA ALA A 76 -12.97 -16.53 15.30
C ALA A 76 -12.14 -15.65 16.27
N ALA A 77 -10.96 -15.17 15.84
CA ALA A 77 -10.12 -14.29 16.63
C ALA A 77 -10.83 -12.98 16.98
N LEU A 78 -11.50 -12.36 15.99
CA LEU A 78 -12.29 -11.15 16.18
C LEU A 78 -13.42 -11.36 17.20
N ALA A 79 -14.21 -12.43 17.02
CA ALA A 79 -15.33 -12.75 17.92
C ALA A 79 -14.87 -13.05 19.35
N ALA A 80 -13.78 -13.79 19.50
CA ALA A 80 -13.20 -14.11 20.80
C ALA A 80 -12.72 -12.86 21.52
N GLN A 81 -12.02 -11.95 20.84
CA GLN A 81 -11.55 -10.71 21.43
C GLN A 81 -12.70 -9.77 21.75
N ALA A 82 -13.73 -9.66 20.90
CA ALA A 82 -14.90 -8.83 21.13
C ALA A 82 -15.67 -9.23 22.40
N SER A 83 -15.63 -10.51 22.78
CA SER A 83 -16.24 -11.00 24.02
C SER A 83 -15.44 -10.70 25.30
N ARG A 84 -14.20 -10.19 25.16
CA ARG A 84 -13.29 -9.91 26.29
C ARG A 84 -13.04 -8.43 26.50
N LEU A 85 -12.65 -7.72 25.47
CA LEU A 85 -12.35 -6.28 25.51
C LEU A 85 -12.34 -5.75 24.07
N GLU A 86 -13.28 -4.87 23.76
CA GLU A 86 -13.42 -4.21 22.46
C GLU A 86 -12.50 -3.01 22.30
N HIS A 87 -12.31 -2.25 23.40
CA HIS A 87 -11.44 -1.07 23.43
C HIS A 87 -11.07 -0.66 24.87
N VAL A 88 -9.88 -0.09 25.00
CA VAL A 88 -9.41 0.69 26.15
C VAL A 88 -8.42 1.74 25.66
N MET A 89 -8.39 2.92 26.27
CA MET A 89 -7.37 3.93 25.92
C MET A 89 -5.96 3.38 26.16
N PHE A 90 -5.04 3.63 25.23
CA PHE A 90 -3.67 3.09 25.33
C PHE A 90 -2.68 4.05 26.03
N ALA A 91 -3.06 5.30 26.25
CA ALA A 91 -2.25 6.24 27.03
C ALA A 91 -2.35 5.91 28.53
N GLY A 92 -1.39 5.16 29.05
CA GLY A 92 -1.32 4.74 30.45
C GLY A 92 -2.00 3.40 30.76
N CYS A 93 -2.70 2.79 29.80
CA CYS A 93 -3.20 1.42 29.87
C CYS A 93 -2.44 0.52 28.90
N THR A 94 -2.51 -0.78 29.13
CA THR A 94 -2.00 -1.80 28.20
C THR A 94 -2.92 -3.02 28.20
N HIS A 95 -2.80 -3.88 27.21
CA HIS A 95 -3.59 -5.11 27.10
C HIS A 95 -2.82 -6.20 26.32
N PRO A 96 -3.08 -7.49 26.59
CA PRO A 96 -2.31 -8.59 25.99
C PRO A 96 -2.20 -8.51 24.48
N PRO A 97 -3.27 -8.38 23.66
CA PRO A 97 -3.12 -8.37 22.21
C PRO A 97 -2.15 -7.32 21.65
N ALA A 98 -2.02 -6.15 22.29
CA ALA A 98 -1.08 -5.13 21.83
C ALA A 98 0.37 -5.51 22.16
N VAL A 99 0.62 -6.08 23.34
CA VAL A 99 1.95 -6.53 23.75
C VAL A 99 2.39 -7.72 22.90
N ASP A 100 1.53 -8.73 22.79
CA ASP A 100 1.81 -9.94 22.02
C ASP A 100 2.09 -9.60 20.53
N LEU A 101 1.30 -8.66 19.96
CA LEU A 101 1.53 -8.21 18.58
C LEU A 101 2.84 -7.44 18.43
N ALA A 102 3.19 -6.58 19.40
CA ALA A 102 4.46 -5.86 19.36
C ALA A 102 5.65 -6.83 19.41
N GLU A 103 5.63 -7.81 20.31
CA GLU A 103 6.68 -8.85 20.42
C GLU A 103 6.78 -9.66 19.13
N ARG A 104 5.63 -10.06 18.54
CA ARG A 104 5.59 -10.79 17.30
C ARG A 104 6.14 -9.98 16.13
N LEU A 105 5.77 -8.70 16.00
CA LEU A 105 6.29 -7.81 14.96
C LEU A 105 7.81 -7.65 15.10
N VAL A 106 8.30 -7.33 16.31
CA VAL A 106 9.73 -7.16 16.56
C VAL A 106 10.53 -8.44 16.19
N SER A 107 9.97 -9.63 16.41
CA SER A 107 10.63 -10.90 16.04
C SER A 107 10.70 -11.14 14.53
N LEU A 108 9.84 -10.49 13.74
CA LEU A 108 9.77 -10.66 12.27
C LEU A 108 10.49 -9.55 11.51
N LEU A 109 10.63 -8.37 12.11
CA LEU A 109 11.20 -7.18 11.48
C LEU A 109 12.70 -7.32 11.23
N PRO A 110 13.26 -6.55 10.27
CA PRO A 110 14.71 -6.39 10.14
C PRO A 110 15.37 -6.04 11.47
N GLU A 111 16.55 -6.60 11.71
CA GLU A 111 17.29 -6.44 12.95
C GLU A 111 17.47 -4.97 13.36
N GLY A 112 17.30 -4.68 14.64
CA GLY A 112 17.45 -3.35 15.22
C GLY A 112 16.15 -2.59 15.42
N LEU A 113 15.05 -3.00 14.81
CA LEU A 113 13.71 -2.42 15.02
C LEU A 113 13.06 -3.05 16.25
N THR A 114 13.04 -2.34 17.38
CA THR A 114 12.69 -2.89 18.71
C THR A 114 11.49 -2.24 19.37
N ARG A 115 10.97 -1.13 18.82
CA ARG A 115 9.88 -0.36 19.40
C ARG A 115 8.72 -0.21 18.42
N VAL A 116 7.51 -0.40 18.88
CA VAL A 116 6.28 -0.34 18.09
C VAL A 116 5.39 0.79 18.62
N PHE A 117 5.01 1.71 17.74
CA PHE A 117 4.01 2.74 17.99
C PHE A 117 2.79 2.45 17.11
N TYR A 118 1.63 2.25 17.71
CA TYR A 118 0.39 1.94 17.00
C TYR A 118 -0.37 3.20 16.57
N SER A 119 -1.02 3.11 15.40
CA SER A 119 -1.94 4.11 14.86
C SER A 119 -3.10 3.43 14.13
N ASP A 120 -3.95 4.19 13.41
CA ASP A 120 -5.21 3.65 12.89
C ASP A 120 -5.10 3.07 11.48
N ASN A 121 -4.15 3.51 10.65
CA ASN A 121 -4.00 3.07 9.26
C ASN A 121 -2.61 3.43 8.70
N GLY A 122 -2.36 3.14 7.42
CA GLY A 122 -1.07 3.38 6.77
C GLY A 122 -0.67 4.85 6.70
N SER A 123 -1.60 5.73 6.36
CA SER A 123 -1.32 7.17 6.30
C SER A 123 -0.95 7.72 7.67
N THR A 124 -1.63 7.28 8.74
CA THR A 124 -1.29 7.68 10.11
C THR A 124 -0.01 7.03 10.62
N ALA A 125 0.36 5.83 10.14
CA ALA A 125 1.68 5.27 10.43
C ALA A 125 2.81 6.12 9.83
N VAL A 126 2.62 6.63 8.61
CA VAL A 126 3.56 7.57 7.98
C VAL A 126 3.58 8.91 8.71
N GLU A 127 2.43 9.46 9.14
CA GLU A 127 2.39 10.67 9.98
C GLU A 127 3.24 10.51 11.25
N VAL A 128 3.12 9.35 11.92
CA VAL A 128 3.94 9.02 13.08
C VAL A 128 5.43 9.01 12.71
N ALA A 129 5.81 8.35 11.62
CA ALA A 129 7.20 8.24 11.18
C ALA A 129 7.82 9.62 10.87
N VAL A 130 7.10 10.47 10.14
CA VAL A 130 7.53 11.84 9.80
C VAL A 130 7.71 12.67 11.07
N LYS A 131 6.74 12.61 11.99
CA LYS A 131 6.81 13.35 13.26
C LYS A 131 7.91 12.81 14.19
N LEU A 132 8.11 11.49 14.26
CA LEU A 132 9.20 10.89 15.03
C LEU A 132 10.55 11.36 14.48
N ALA A 133 10.76 11.31 13.16
CA ALA A 133 12.00 11.75 12.55
C ALA A 133 12.27 13.24 12.80
N ALA A 134 11.28 14.11 12.66
CA ALA A 134 11.43 15.54 12.93
C ALA A 134 11.76 15.81 14.41
N GLN A 135 11.02 15.21 15.34
CA GLN A 135 11.24 15.42 16.78
C GLN A 135 12.53 14.75 17.27
N TYR A 136 12.95 13.62 16.67
CA TYR A 136 14.25 13.00 16.95
C TYR A 136 15.39 14.02 16.83
N TRP A 137 15.45 14.74 15.72
CA TRP A 137 16.50 15.74 15.50
C TRP A 137 16.38 16.94 16.43
N ILE A 138 15.18 17.39 16.75
CA ILE A 138 14.93 18.43 17.77
C ILE A 138 15.47 17.97 19.11
N ASN A 139 15.18 16.74 19.52
CA ASN A 139 15.62 16.18 20.81
C ASN A 139 17.14 15.94 20.85
N LYS A 140 17.77 15.72 19.70
CA LYS A 140 19.24 15.66 19.54
C LYS A 140 19.92 17.04 19.54
N GLY A 141 19.14 18.14 19.49
CA GLY A 141 19.66 19.50 19.41
C GLY A 141 19.93 19.99 17.99
N GLU A 142 19.59 19.21 16.96
CA GLU A 142 19.86 19.48 15.54
C GLU A 142 18.58 19.96 14.81
N ARG A 143 17.97 21.05 15.31
CA ARG A 143 16.69 21.57 14.82
C ARG A 143 16.66 21.96 13.34
N GLN A 144 17.83 22.22 12.73
CA GLN A 144 17.96 22.52 11.31
C GLN A 144 17.66 21.30 10.43
N ARG A 145 17.76 20.07 10.95
CA ARG A 145 17.41 18.84 10.25
C ARG A 145 15.89 18.64 10.22
N ASN A 146 15.26 19.25 9.23
CA ASN A 146 13.79 19.25 9.09
C ASN A 146 13.31 19.03 7.64
N THR A 147 14.24 18.82 6.70
CA THR A 147 13.90 18.57 5.30
C THR A 147 13.84 17.08 5.02
N PHE A 148 12.69 16.63 4.53
CA PHE A 148 12.49 15.25 4.09
C PHE A 148 12.83 15.09 2.61
N VAL A 149 13.41 13.95 2.26
CA VAL A 149 13.66 13.55 0.88
C VAL A 149 12.83 12.34 0.55
N THR A 150 12.15 12.35 -0.61
CA THR A 150 11.33 11.27 -1.13
C THR A 150 11.66 11.03 -2.59
N LEU A 151 11.01 10.07 -3.23
CA LEU A 151 11.19 9.81 -4.66
C LEU A 151 10.02 10.37 -5.48
N HIS A 152 10.28 10.70 -6.75
CA HIS A 152 9.18 10.88 -7.71
C HIS A 152 8.32 9.62 -7.77
N HIS A 153 7.05 9.77 -8.09
CA HIS A 153 6.04 8.70 -8.10
C HIS A 153 5.72 8.07 -6.73
N ALA A 154 6.21 8.63 -5.62
CA ALA A 154 5.90 8.12 -4.29
C ALA A 154 4.47 8.44 -3.88
N TYR A 155 3.86 7.51 -3.11
CA TYR A 155 2.59 7.72 -2.44
C TYR A 155 2.65 7.12 -1.03
N HIS A 156 2.41 7.97 -0.04
CA HIS A 156 2.54 7.60 1.38
C HIS A 156 1.24 7.76 2.18
N GLY A 157 0.17 8.23 1.53
CA GLY A 157 -1.16 8.39 2.15
C GLY A 157 -1.75 9.78 1.94
N ASP A 158 -2.98 9.98 2.44
CA ASP A 158 -3.80 11.17 2.18
C ASP A 158 -3.93 12.11 3.39
N THR A 159 -3.32 11.81 4.53
CA THR A 159 -3.17 12.82 5.59
C THR A 159 -2.12 13.85 5.18
N VAL A 160 -2.22 15.08 5.71
CA VAL A 160 -1.40 16.21 5.23
C VAL A 160 0.10 15.92 5.28
N GLY A 161 0.62 15.31 6.34
CA GLY A 161 2.04 14.97 6.44
C GLY A 161 2.45 13.86 5.47
N ALA A 162 1.67 12.78 5.37
CA ALA A 162 1.91 11.69 4.42
C ALA A 162 1.80 12.19 2.97
N MET A 163 0.82 13.07 2.69
CA MET A 163 0.66 13.70 1.38
C MET A 163 1.85 14.62 1.04
N SER A 164 2.40 15.32 2.01
CA SER A 164 3.57 16.20 1.79
C SER A 164 4.79 15.44 1.30
N VAL A 165 5.02 14.23 1.80
CA VAL A 165 6.13 13.36 1.37
C VAL A 165 5.81 12.50 0.15
N SER A 166 4.59 12.60 -0.40
CA SER A 166 4.18 11.96 -1.65
C SER A 166 4.56 12.78 -2.88
N GLU A 167 4.33 12.23 -4.10
CA GLU A 167 4.52 12.93 -5.37
C GLU A 167 3.60 14.15 -5.50
N ASP A 168 4.08 15.19 -6.15
CA ASP A 168 3.22 16.26 -6.63
C ASP A 168 2.42 15.79 -7.85
N SER A 169 1.14 15.59 -7.66
CA SER A 169 0.26 14.91 -8.62
C SER A 169 -1.16 15.46 -8.57
N ILE A 170 -2.03 14.95 -9.41
CA ILE A 170 -3.46 15.31 -9.39
C ILE A 170 -4.12 15.04 -8.02
N PHE A 171 -3.58 14.16 -7.21
CA PHE A 171 -4.09 13.83 -5.88
C PHE A 171 -3.72 14.88 -4.83
N THR A 172 -2.58 15.55 -5.01
CA THR A 172 -2.02 16.52 -4.06
C THR A 172 -2.27 17.97 -4.47
N HIS A 173 -2.45 18.23 -5.76
CA HIS A 173 -2.53 19.58 -6.32
C HIS A 173 -3.56 20.49 -5.65
N ALA A 174 -4.76 19.98 -5.36
CA ALA A 174 -5.82 20.75 -4.70
C ALA A 174 -5.46 21.14 -3.24
N PHE A 175 -4.51 20.44 -2.61
CA PHE A 175 -4.10 20.60 -1.23
C PHE A 175 -2.71 21.24 -1.10
N ALA A 176 -2.08 21.66 -2.19
CA ALA A 176 -0.69 22.13 -2.22
C ALA A 176 -0.38 23.21 -1.17
N SER A 177 -1.33 24.09 -0.85
CA SER A 177 -1.17 25.13 0.17
C SER A 177 -1.12 24.63 1.62
N LEU A 178 -1.50 23.37 1.85
CA LEU A 178 -1.47 22.73 3.18
C LEU A 178 -0.20 21.90 3.39
N LEU A 179 0.57 21.63 2.33
CA LEU A 179 1.70 20.71 2.37
C LEU A 179 2.98 21.44 2.76
N PHE A 180 3.83 20.79 3.53
CA PHE A 180 5.17 21.29 3.80
C PHE A 180 6.14 20.91 2.66
N PRO A 181 7.21 21.71 2.43
CA PRO A 181 8.15 21.46 1.35
C PRO A 181 9.00 20.21 1.61
N VAL A 182 9.22 19.44 0.55
CA VAL A 182 10.11 18.27 0.53
C VAL A 182 10.98 18.28 -0.72
N VAL A 183 12.08 17.54 -0.70
CA VAL A 183 12.94 17.35 -1.87
C VAL A 183 12.61 16.00 -2.49
N ARG A 184 12.37 15.98 -3.81
CA ARG A 184 12.07 14.76 -4.56
C ARG A 184 13.27 14.37 -5.43
N ALA A 185 13.73 13.14 -5.26
CA ALA A 185 14.76 12.54 -6.09
C ALA A 185 14.17 11.61 -7.17
N SER A 186 14.95 11.29 -8.16
CA SER A 186 14.54 10.40 -9.25
C SER A 186 14.14 9.02 -8.76
N SER A 187 12.98 8.53 -9.23
CA SER A 187 12.56 7.15 -9.01
C SER A 187 13.38 6.19 -9.91
N PRO A 188 13.75 4.99 -9.42
CA PRO A 188 14.46 3.98 -10.23
C PRO A 188 13.51 3.25 -11.19
N TYR A 189 12.78 3.99 -12.00
CA TYR A 189 11.80 3.47 -12.96
C TYR A 189 12.50 2.98 -14.22
N CYS A 190 12.94 1.71 -14.24
CA CYS A 190 13.79 1.17 -15.31
C CYS A 190 13.14 1.25 -16.70
N TYR A 191 11.83 1.00 -16.83
CA TYR A 191 11.14 1.13 -18.13
C TYR A 191 11.13 2.58 -18.64
N ARG A 192 11.04 3.58 -17.76
CA ARG A 192 11.12 5.02 -18.07
C ARG A 192 12.31 5.63 -17.38
N CYS A 193 13.50 5.07 -17.63
CA CYS A 193 14.72 5.37 -16.92
C CYS A 193 14.99 6.90 -16.88
N PRO A 194 15.11 7.51 -15.69
CA PRO A 194 15.29 8.95 -15.56
C PRO A 194 16.64 9.45 -16.09
N VAL A 195 17.60 8.52 -16.24
CA VAL A 195 18.95 8.83 -16.80
C VAL A 195 19.14 8.26 -18.21
N GLY A 196 18.08 7.70 -18.84
CA GLY A 196 18.09 7.25 -20.23
C GLY A 196 18.93 6.00 -20.49
N LEU A 197 19.21 5.19 -19.48
CA LEU A 197 20.01 3.96 -19.60
C LEU A 197 19.13 2.71 -19.64
N ASP A 198 19.63 1.66 -20.28
CA ASP A 198 19.04 0.33 -20.21
C ASP A 198 19.49 -0.39 -18.94
N ARG A 199 18.57 -1.18 -18.32
CA ARG A 199 18.87 -1.92 -17.08
C ARG A 199 20.09 -2.84 -17.21
N ALA A 200 20.32 -3.42 -18.37
CA ALA A 200 21.45 -4.33 -18.63
C ALA A 200 22.83 -3.65 -18.55
N SER A 201 22.90 -2.35 -18.84
CA SER A 201 24.14 -1.55 -18.81
C SER A 201 24.23 -0.59 -17.62
N CYS A 202 23.13 -0.38 -16.92
CA CYS A 202 23.01 0.56 -15.81
C CYS A 202 23.68 0.03 -14.53
N ARG A 203 24.41 0.90 -13.82
CA ARG A 203 24.99 0.64 -12.49
C ARG A 203 24.20 1.32 -11.38
N ILE A 204 22.89 1.44 -11.56
CA ILE A 204 22.01 2.20 -10.67
C ILE A 204 22.36 3.69 -10.68
N ASP A 205 22.69 4.22 -11.85
CA ASP A 205 23.14 5.61 -12.02
C ASP A 205 22.10 6.64 -11.59
N CYS A 206 20.80 6.27 -11.57
CA CYS A 206 19.72 7.09 -11.03
C CYS A 206 19.86 7.37 -9.52
N LEU A 207 20.64 6.59 -8.77
CA LEU A 207 20.96 6.85 -7.37
C LEU A 207 21.79 8.13 -7.19
N GLY A 208 22.56 8.53 -8.22
CA GLY A 208 23.37 9.74 -8.22
C GLY A 208 22.57 11.03 -8.03
N ASP A 209 21.31 11.08 -8.50
CA ASP A 209 20.43 12.23 -8.24
C ASP A 209 20.09 12.35 -6.74
N LEU A 210 19.79 11.24 -6.08
CA LEU A 210 19.56 11.23 -4.63
C LEU A 210 20.81 11.68 -3.88
N GLU A 211 21.99 11.15 -4.24
CA GLU A 211 23.26 11.52 -3.64
C GLU A 211 23.54 13.03 -3.79
N GLN A 212 23.33 13.58 -4.98
CA GLN A 212 23.54 15.01 -5.24
C GLN A 212 22.60 15.89 -4.41
N ARG A 213 21.32 15.50 -4.28
CA ARG A 213 20.35 16.23 -3.47
C ARG A 213 20.70 16.19 -2.00
N LEU A 214 21.07 15.03 -1.47
CA LEU A 214 21.52 14.90 -0.08
C LEU A 214 22.78 15.73 0.20
N ALA A 215 23.74 15.73 -0.72
CA ALA A 215 24.94 16.57 -0.60
C ALA A 215 24.61 18.07 -0.60
N SER A 216 23.62 18.50 -1.39
CA SER A 216 23.21 19.91 -1.44
C SER A 216 22.43 20.36 -0.20
N LEU A 217 21.70 19.46 0.45
CA LEU A 217 20.96 19.73 1.68
C LEU A 217 21.87 19.79 2.92
N GLY A 218 22.97 19.02 2.92
CA GLY A 218 23.90 18.96 4.06
C GLY A 218 23.16 18.65 5.36
N ASP A 219 23.40 19.46 6.39
CA ASP A 219 22.84 19.30 7.73
C ASP A 219 21.35 19.68 7.86
N THR A 220 20.66 20.03 6.77
CA THR A 220 19.21 20.29 6.83
C THR A 220 18.38 19.07 6.55
N ALA A 221 18.94 18.01 5.96
CA ALA A 221 18.24 16.78 5.70
C ALA A 221 17.92 16.01 6.99
N ALA A 222 16.67 15.59 7.16
CA ALA A 222 16.18 14.84 8.31
C ALA A 222 16.11 13.34 8.02
N ALA A 223 15.45 12.97 6.95
CA ALA A 223 15.21 11.57 6.59
C ALA A 223 14.99 11.41 5.09
N VAL A 224 15.24 10.20 4.61
CA VAL A 224 14.77 9.71 3.31
C VAL A 224 13.60 8.76 3.57
N ILE A 225 12.45 8.98 2.89
CA ILE A 225 11.29 8.09 2.94
C ILE A 225 11.08 7.44 1.58
N ILE A 226 10.85 6.13 1.56
CA ILE A 226 10.66 5.34 0.34
C ILE A 226 9.66 4.20 0.54
N GLU A 227 9.01 3.77 -0.55
CA GLU A 227 8.29 2.50 -0.66
C GLU A 227 9.27 1.43 -1.16
N PRO A 228 9.79 0.51 -0.32
CA PRO A 228 10.87 -0.39 -0.76
C PRO A 228 10.40 -1.36 -1.85
N MET A 229 11.21 -1.53 -2.91
CA MET A 229 11.05 -2.45 -4.04
C MET A 229 9.87 -2.18 -4.97
N LEU A 230 8.79 -1.54 -4.51
CA LEU A 230 7.57 -1.33 -5.28
C LEU A 230 6.90 -0.02 -4.89
N GLN A 231 6.89 0.96 -5.78
CA GLN A 231 6.04 2.14 -5.66
C GLN A 231 4.65 1.80 -6.19
N GLY A 232 3.67 1.70 -5.28
CA GLY A 232 2.34 1.19 -5.60
C GLY A 232 1.51 2.16 -6.41
N ALA A 233 0.94 3.17 -5.77
CA ALA A 233 0.00 4.11 -6.39
C ALA A 233 0.63 4.95 -7.51
N GLY A 234 1.95 5.12 -7.51
CA GLY A 234 2.70 5.78 -8.57
C GLY A 234 2.78 5.00 -9.88
N GLY A 235 2.17 3.81 -9.98
CA GLY A 235 2.10 3.01 -11.19
C GLY A 235 2.69 1.61 -11.08
N MET A 236 2.69 1.02 -9.90
CA MET A 236 3.27 -0.33 -9.65
C MET A 236 4.69 -0.44 -10.19
N ILE A 237 5.53 0.52 -9.85
CA ILE A 237 6.92 0.61 -10.32
C ILE A 237 7.78 -0.33 -9.50
N VAL A 238 8.20 -1.43 -10.10
CA VAL A 238 9.16 -2.38 -9.51
C VAL A 238 10.58 -1.94 -9.84
N TRP A 239 11.45 -1.92 -8.84
CA TRP A 239 12.81 -1.42 -8.97
C TRP A 239 13.89 -2.34 -8.36
N PRO A 240 15.15 -2.18 -8.76
CA PRO A 240 16.23 -3.06 -8.36
C PRO A 240 16.55 -2.98 -6.86
N SER A 241 16.81 -4.11 -6.21
CA SER A 241 17.22 -4.16 -4.81
C SER A 241 18.52 -3.41 -4.53
N GLU A 242 19.40 -3.30 -5.53
CA GLU A 242 20.65 -2.55 -5.44
C GLU A 242 20.42 -1.04 -5.19
N PHE A 243 19.29 -0.49 -5.69
CA PHE A 243 18.91 0.88 -5.39
C PHE A 243 18.56 1.04 -3.90
N LEU A 244 17.77 0.12 -3.34
CA LEU A 244 17.43 0.10 -1.92
C LEU A 244 18.68 0.03 -1.03
N ALA A 245 19.60 -0.88 -1.35
CA ALA A 245 20.89 -0.96 -0.67
C ALA A 245 21.70 0.35 -0.81
N GLY A 246 21.59 1.00 -1.98
CA GLY A 246 22.18 2.32 -2.23
C GLY A 246 21.62 3.41 -1.34
N VAL A 247 20.29 3.47 -1.19
CA VAL A 247 19.60 4.44 -0.31
C VAL A 247 20.09 4.28 1.13
N ARG A 248 20.15 3.05 1.66
CA ARG A 248 20.66 2.83 3.03
C ARG A 248 22.08 3.33 3.20
N ARG A 249 22.98 3.00 2.26
CA ARG A 249 24.37 3.51 2.31
C ARG A 249 24.46 5.02 2.26
N LEU A 250 23.60 5.68 1.50
CA LEU A 250 23.56 7.15 1.47
C LEU A 250 23.03 7.72 2.79
N CYS A 251 21.98 7.14 3.37
CA CYS A 251 21.50 7.56 4.68
C CYS A 251 22.59 7.41 5.75
N ASP A 252 23.32 6.30 5.77
CA ASP A 252 24.44 6.08 6.70
C ASP A 252 25.56 7.12 6.50
N ARG A 253 25.95 7.34 5.25
CA ARG A 253 27.02 8.28 4.91
C ARG A 253 26.71 9.74 5.28
N PHE A 254 25.45 10.16 5.11
CA PHE A 254 25.02 11.53 5.44
C PHE A 254 24.44 11.64 6.86
N GLY A 255 24.42 10.55 7.63
CA GLY A 255 23.90 10.52 9.00
C GLY A 255 22.40 10.86 9.07
N LEU A 256 21.58 10.29 8.18
CA LEU A 256 20.14 10.53 8.07
C LEU A 256 19.35 9.33 8.55
N LEU A 257 18.09 9.57 8.95
CA LEU A 257 17.15 8.49 9.16
C LEU A 257 16.61 7.96 7.81
N MET A 258 16.49 6.64 7.71
CA MET A 258 15.79 5.97 6.62
C MET A 258 14.41 5.51 7.10
N ILE A 259 13.36 5.97 6.44
CA ILE A 259 11.98 5.55 6.68
C ILE A 259 11.57 4.62 5.52
N ALA A 260 11.23 3.38 5.83
CA ALA A 260 10.68 2.43 4.88
C ALA A 260 9.15 2.39 5.04
N ASP A 261 8.43 2.81 4.02
CA ASP A 261 6.97 2.65 3.94
C ASP A 261 6.63 1.27 3.37
N GLU A 262 6.44 0.31 4.26
CA GLU A 262 6.01 -1.06 3.92
C GLU A 262 4.50 -1.27 4.10
N VAL A 263 3.73 -0.22 4.05
CA VAL A 263 2.26 -0.27 4.14
C VAL A 263 1.66 -1.13 3.03
N LEU A 264 2.23 -1.06 1.80
CA LEU A 264 1.85 -1.93 0.69
C LEU A 264 2.73 -3.17 0.60
N THR A 265 4.04 -3.01 0.75
CA THR A 265 5.06 -3.98 0.38
C THR A 265 5.28 -5.07 1.41
N GLY A 266 4.90 -4.82 2.66
CA GLY A 266 5.01 -5.76 3.76
C GLY A 266 4.07 -6.96 3.67
N PHE A 267 4.29 -7.92 4.54
CA PHE A 267 3.48 -9.12 4.73
C PHE A 267 3.33 -9.96 3.45
N GLY A 268 4.47 -10.26 2.83
CA GLY A 268 4.53 -11.19 1.71
C GLY A 268 4.27 -10.59 0.33
N ARG A 269 3.85 -9.33 0.23
CA ARG A 269 3.41 -8.73 -1.05
C ARG A 269 4.47 -8.81 -2.14
N THR A 270 5.73 -8.62 -1.79
CA THR A 270 6.88 -8.68 -2.72
C THR A 270 7.58 -10.06 -2.77
N GLY A 271 7.01 -11.10 -2.13
CA GLY A 271 7.61 -12.44 -2.06
C GLY A 271 8.51 -12.66 -0.83
N ARG A 272 8.72 -11.65 -0.01
CA ARG A 272 9.39 -11.69 1.30
C ARG A 272 8.44 -11.17 2.37
N MET A 273 8.70 -11.46 3.66
CA MET A 273 7.88 -10.91 4.74
C MET A 273 7.87 -9.38 4.66
N PHE A 274 9.04 -8.78 4.51
CA PHE A 274 9.22 -7.35 4.25
C PHE A 274 10.09 -7.11 3.02
N ALA A 275 9.78 -6.06 2.25
CA ALA A 275 10.50 -5.76 1.02
C ALA A 275 11.96 -5.34 1.28
N CYS A 276 12.26 -4.80 2.45
CA CYS A 276 13.63 -4.48 2.88
C CYS A 276 14.56 -5.71 2.88
N GLU A 277 14.03 -6.91 3.04
CA GLU A 277 14.79 -8.17 3.01
C GLU A 277 15.41 -8.47 1.62
N HIS A 278 14.83 -7.94 0.52
CA HIS A 278 15.40 -8.14 -0.82
C HIS A 278 16.80 -7.54 -0.98
N ALA A 279 17.12 -6.53 -0.19
CA ALA A 279 18.41 -5.84 -0.21
C ALA A 279 19.21 -6.06 1.09
N ASN A 280 18.69 -6.88 2.01
CA ASN A 280 19.24 -7.05 3.35
C ASN A 280 19.47 -5.70 4.06
N VAL A 281 18.45 -4.84 4.04
CA VAL A 281 18.46 -3.48 4.60
C VAL A 281 17.58 -3.44 5.84
N ALA A 282 18.11 -2.83 6.91
CA ALA A 282 17.33 -2.43 8.08
C ALA A 282 17.13 -0.90 8.04
N PRO A 283 15.90 -0.38 7.95
CA PRO A 283 15.62 1.04 8.07
C PRO A 283 15.67 1.48 9.55
N ASP A 284 15.73 2.78 9.80
CA ASP A 284 15.61 3.33 11.16
C ASP A 284 14.16 3.35 11.64
N ILE A 285 13.22 3.52 10.71
CA ILE A 285 11.77 3.52 10.95
C ILE A 285 11.09 2.74 9.81
N ILE A 286 10.12 1.88 10.17
CA ILE A 286 9.28 1.15 9.21
C ILE A 286 7.80 1.41 9.50
N CYS A 287 7.02 1.65 8.44
CA CYS A 287 5.56 1.86 8.52
C CYS A 287 4.83 0.61 8.00
N LEU A 288 3.88 0.10 8.78
CA LEU A 288 3.12 -1.11 8.49
C LEU A 288 1.62 -0.85 8.59
N SER A 289 0.81 -1.45 7.72
CA SER A 289 -0.65 -1.43 7.76
C SER A 289 -1.24 -2.45 6.78
N LYS A 290 -2.39 -2.17 6.18
CA LYS A 290 -3.06 -2.97 5.13
C LYS A 290 -3.09 -4.47 5.46
N ALA A 291 -2.16 -5.25 4.89
CA ALA A 291 -2.07 -6.68 5.08
C ALA A 291 -1.81 -7.11 6.54
N LEU A 292 -1.37 -6.21 7.41
CA LEU A 292 -1.18 -6.46 8.84
C LEU A 292 -2.40 -7.11 9.50
N THR A 293 -3.60 -6.64 9.16
CA THR A 293 -4.88 -7.19 9.65
C THR A 293 -5.60 -8.01 8.59
N ALA A 294 -4.94 -8.37 7.49
CA ALA A 294 -5.55 -9.06 6.34
C ALA A 294 -6.82 -8.38 5.80
N GLY A 295 -6.96 -7.07 5.99
CA GLY A 295 -8.10 -6.29 5.52
C GLY A 295 -9.33 -6.30 6.41
N TYR A 296 -9.25 -6.88 7.60
CA TYR A 296 -10.40 -6.97 8.52
C TYR A 296 -10.69 -5.67 9.27
N LEU A 297 -9.65 -5.03 9.78
CA LEU A 297 -9.77 -3.82 10.59
C LEU A 297 -8.64 -2.83 10.26
N PRO A 298 -8.90 -1.53 10.35
CA PRO A 298 -7.83 -0.54 10.25
C PRO A 298 -6.87 -0.68 11.44
N LEU A 299 -5.58 -0.72 11.15
CA LEU A 299 -4.48 -0.69 12.10
C LEU A 299 -3.22 -0.22 11.37
N GLY A 300 -2.46 0.68 11.99
CA GLY A 300 -1.13 1.06 11.59
C GLY A 300 -0.12 0.77 12.69
N ALA A 301 1.10 0.45 12.31
CA ALA A 301 2.22 0.32 13.23
C ALA A 301 3.45 1.03 12.64
N THR A 302 4.08 1.88 13.42
CA THR A 302 5.35 2.49 13.11
C THR A 302 6.39 1.90 14.05
N CYS A 303 7.32 1.11 13.49
CA CYS A 303 8.35 0.47 14.29
C CYS A 303 9.67 1.19 14.10
N THR A 304 10.46 1.31 15.16
CA THR A 304 11.71 2.07 15.15
C THR A 304 12.80 1.40 15.98
N THR A 305 14.03 1.87 15.75
CA THR A 305 15.20 1.42 16.51
C THR A 305 15.22 1.95 17.94
N GLU A 306 15.98 1.29 18.81
CA GLU A 306 16.23 1.76 20.17
C GLU A 306 16.87 3.16 20.15
N VAL A 307 17.78 3.44 19.23
CA VAL A 307 18.45 4.75 19.07
C VAL A 307 17.46 5.89 18.85
N VAL A 308 16.44 5.65 18.03
CA VAL A 308 15.38 6.67 17.84
C VAL A 308 14.55 6.82 19.11
N TYR A 309 14.14 5.70 19.72
CA TYR A 309 13.35 5.72 20.96
C TYR A 309 14.04 6.43 22.12
N GLU A 310 15.33 6.15 22.35
CA GLU A 310 16.12 6.75 23.45
C GLU A 310 16.19 8.28 23.37
N ALA A 311 16.12 8.86 22.17
CA ALA A 311 16.12 10.32 22.01
C ALA A 311 14.88 11.01 22.65
N PHE A 312 13.81 10.26 22.92
CA PHE A 312 12.60 10.75 23.56
C PHE A 312 12.59 10.51 25.09
N LEU A 313 13.52 9.71 25.61
CA LEU A 313 13.62 9.45 27.04
C LEU A 313 14.25 10.67 27.75
N SER A 314 13.53 11.23 28.73
CA SER A 314 14.00 12.39 29.48
C SER A 314 13.15 12.59 30.74
N GLU A 315 13.73 13.22 31.76
CA GLU A 315 12.97 13.76 32.88
C GLU A 315 12.15 15.00 32.46
N ASP A 316 12.58 15.69 31.40
CA ASP A 316 11.82 16.79 30.80
C ASP A 316 10.64 16.25 29.98
N ARG A 317 9.44 16.43 30.52
CA ARG A 317 8.19 16.02 29.86
C ARG A 317 7.91 16.72 28.53
N ALA A 318 8.60 17.83 28.21
CA ALA A 318 8.48 18.48 26.90
C ALA A 318 9.06 17.64 25.77
N ARG A 319 9.89 16.65 26.08
CA ARG A 319 10.42 15.69 25.10
C ARG A 319 9.46 14.55 24.76
N THR A 320 8.30 14.46 25.41
CA THR A 320 7.27 13.47 25.11
C THR A 320 6.85 13.57 23.65
N PHE A 321 6.67 12.43 23.02
CA PHE A 321 6.03 12.36 21.70
C PHE A 321 4.52 12.56 21.85
N PHE A 322 4.06 13.81 21.69
CA PHE A 322 2.64 14.19 21.84
C PHE A 322 1.87 13.83 20.57
N HIS A 323 1.60 12.54 20.41
CA HIS A 323 0.80 11.98 19.33
C HIS A 323 0.06 10.75 19.80
N GLY A 324 -1.14 10.54 19.32
CA GLY A 324 -1.97 9.37 19.60
C GLY A 324 -3.38 9.56 19.06
N HIS A 325 -4.11 8.48 18.94
CA HIS A 325 -5.49 8.43 18.49
C HIS A 325 -6.35 7.73 19.54
N SER A 326 -7.67 7.96 19.50
CA SER A 326 -8.59 7.30 20.43
C SER A 326 -8.55 5.78 20.30
N PHE A 327 -8.35 5.24 19.10
CA PHE A 327 -8.30 3.81 18.83
C PHE A 327 -6.88 3.23 18.74
N THR A 328 -5.85 3.96 19.19
CA THR A 328 -4.47 3.45 19.24
C THR A 328 -4.42 2.07 19.88
N ALA A 329 -3.79 1.11 19.19
CA ALA A 329 -3.65 -0.29 19.59
C ALA A 329 -5.01 -0.97 19.87
N ASN A 330 -6.03 -0.73 19.04
CA ASN A 330 -7.34 -1.34 19.24
C ASN A 330 -7.23 -2.86 19.46
N PRO A 331 -7.78 -3.41 20.57
CA PRO A 331 -7.62 -4.83 20.92
C PRO A 331 -8.15 -5.79 19.86
N LEU A 332 -9.23 -5.43 19.16
CA LEU A 332 -9.82 -6.26 18.09
C LEU A 332 -8.86 -6.35 16.90
N ALA A 333 -8.31 -5.19 16.50
CA ALA A 333 -7.36 -5.12 15.39
C ALA A 333 -6.04 -5.86 15.70
N CYS A 334 -5.52 -5.71 16.92
CA CYS A 334 -4.33 -6.44 17.37
C CYS A 334 -4.54 -7.95 17.39
N ALA A 335 -5.70 -8.43 17.89
CA ALA A 335 -6.03 -9.84 17.92
C ALA A 335 -6.16 -10.45 16.51
N VAL A 336 -6.79 -9.72 15.59
CA VAL A 336 -6.89 -10.16 14.18
C VAL A 336 -5.51 -10.14 13.50
N ALA A 337 -4.67 -9.14 13.79
CA ALA A 337 -3.31 -9.08 13.26
C ALA A 337 -2.47 -10.28 13.73
N LEU A 338 -2.56 -10.67 15.00
CA LEU A 338 -1.91 -11.89 15.53
C LEU A 338 -2.38 -13.12 14.78
N ALA A 339 -3.70 -13.30 14.63
CA ALA A 339 -4.26 -14.44 13.89
C ALA A 339 -3.84 -14.43 12.39
N SER A 340 -3.68 -13.26 11.78
CA SER A 340 -3.13 -13.12 10.43
C SER A 340 -1.67 -13.59 10.37
N LEU A 341 -0.85 -13.23 11.36
CA LEU A 341 0.55 -13.70 11.45
C LEU A 341 0.65 -15.20 11.68
N ASP A 342 -0.25 -15.79 12.48
CA ASP A 342 -0.31 -17.24 12.69
C ASP A 342 -0.62 -17.99 11.37
N LEU A 343 -1.46 -17.42 10.49
CA LEU A 343 -1.74 -17.98 9.17
C LEU A 343 -0.53 -17.94 8.22
N PHE A 344 0.44 -17.03 8.41
CA PHE A 344 1.68 -17.08 7.65
C PHE A 344 2.45 -18.37 7.89
N GLU A 345 2.44 -18.87 9.12
CA GLU A 345 3.11 -20.12 9.50
C GLU A 345 2.26 -21.35 9.15
N SER A 346 1.01 -21.39 9.65
CA SER A 346 0.15 -22.57 9.50
C SER A 346 -0.20 -22.89 8.05
N ASP A 347 -0.39 -21.87 7.24
CA ASP A 347 -0.80 -21.99 5.84
C ASP A 347 0.35 -21.89 4.84
N HIS A 348 1.59 -21.74 5.34
CA HIS A 348 2.78 -21.54 4.51
C HIS A 348 2.56 -20.40 3.49
N THR A 349 2.09 -19.25 3.98
CA THR A 349 1.61 -18.14 3.12
C THR A 349 2.69 -17.65 2.16
N LEU A 350 3.96 -17.53 2.59
CA LEU A 350 5.05 -17.11 1.68
C LEU A 350 5.31 -18.13 0.56
N ASP A 351 5.12 -19.43 0.80
CA ASP A 351 5.23 -20.45 -0.25
C ASP A 351 4.09 -20.31 -1.28
N ARG A 352 2.90 -19.91 -0.83
CA ARG A 352 1.79 -19.58 -1.76
C ARG A 352 2.14 -18.38 -2.63
N VAL A 353 2.72 -17.33 -2.06
CA VAL A 353 3.18 -16.15 -2.83
C VAL A 353 4.26 -16.54 -3.83
N ALA A 354 5.23 -17.39 -3.44
CA ALA A 354 6.27 -17.85 -4.35
C ALA A 354 5.72 -18.66 -5.52
N ARG A 355 4.70 -19.52 -5.29
CA ARG A 355 4.01 -20.24 -6.37
C ARG A 355 3.24 -19.29 -7.29
N LEU A 356 2.53 -18.32 -6.72
CA LEU A 356 1.83 -17.29 -7.49
C LEU A 356 2.81 -16.50 -8.37
N GLU A 357 3.94 -16.05 -7.81
CA GLU A 357 4.98 -15.35 -8.58
C GLU A 357 5.52 -16.21 -9.73
N ALA A 358 5.84 -17.48 -9.46
CA ALA A 358 6.32 -18.40 -10.48
C ALA A 358 5.31 -18.57 -11.62
N GLN A 359 4.02 -18.69 -11.30
CA GLN A 359 2.96 -18.78 -12.30
C GLN A 359 2.80 -17.48 -13.08
N LEU A 360 2.82 -16.31 -12.42
CA LEU A 360 2.77 -15.01 -13.10
C LEU A 360 3.95 -14.83 -14.05
N ARG A 361 5.16 -15.24 -13.66
CA ARG A 361 6.37 -15.21 -14.51
C ARG A 361 6.28 -16.14 -15.72
N LEU A 362 5.49 -17.20 -15.63
CA LEU A 362 5.24 -18.11 -16.76
C LEU A 362 4.19 -17.52 -17.73
N LEU A 363 3.11 -16.95 -17.23
CA LEU A 363 1.96 -16.55 -18.04
C LEU A 363 2.10 -15.13 -18.64
N LEU A 364 2.58 -14.17 -17.86
CA LEU A 364 2.57 -12.75 -18.23
C LEU A 364 3.53 -12.35 -19.38
N PRO A 365 4.68 -12.99 -19.61
CA PRO A 365 5.52 -12.64 -20.75
C PRO A 365 4.81 -12.70 -22.12
N LEU A 366 3.78 -13.54 -22.25
CA LEU A 366 2.94 -13.61 -23.46
C LEU A 366 2.21 -12.28 -23.72
N LEU A 367 1.86 -11.52 -22.69
CA LEU A 367 1.23 -10.21 -22.86
C LEU A 367 2.18 -9.17 -23.44
N SER A 368 3.49 -9.34 -23.27
CA SER A 368 4.49 -8.43 -23.83
C SER A 368 4.50 -8.44 -25.37
N GLU A 369 3.93 -9.48 -26.00
CA GLU A 369 3.80 -9.56 -27.47
C GLU A 369 2.64 -8.70 -28.00
N LEU A 370 1.69 -8.33 -27.16
CA LEU A 370 0.56 -7.48 -27.55
C LEU A 370 1.05 -6.08 -27.92
N PRO A 371 0.59 -5.49 -29.02
CA PRO A 371 1.16 -4.25 -29.59
C PRO A 371 1.05 -3.04 -28.66
N PHE A 372 0.10 -3.05 -27.74
CA PHE A 372 -0.17 -1.95 -26.80
C PHE A 372 0.41 -2.17 -25.41
N VAL A 373 1.11 -3.28 -25.18
CA VAL A 373 1.80 -3.54 -23.92
C VAL A 373 3.24 -3.05 -24.04
N GLY A 374 3.57 -2.05 -23.24
CA GLY A 374 4.90 -1.44 -23.21
C GLY A 374 5.85 -2.13 -22.24
N ASP A 375 5.33 -2.53 -21.07
CA ASP A 375 6.11 -3.16 -20.01
C ASP A 375 5.26 -4.10 -19.15
N VAL A 376 5.89 -5.16 -18.65
CA VAL A 376 5.31 -6.14 -17.73
C VAL A 376 6.25 -6.31 -16.56
N ARG A 377 5.75 -6.03 -15.37
CA ARG A 377 6.51 -6.09 -14.10
C ARG A 377 5.88 -7.10 -13.16
N ILE A 378 6.73 -7.89 -12.49
CA ILE A 378 6.29 -8.91 -11.54
C ILE A 378 7.20 -8.87 -10.33
N ILE A 379 6.60 -8.86 -9.15
CA ILE A 379 7.29 -9.04 -7.87
C ILE A 379 6.35 -9.70 -6.87
N GLY A 380 6.71 -10.86 -6.35
CA GLY A 380 5.87 -11.60 -5.40
C GLY A 380 4.44 -11.80 -5.93
N GLY A 381 3.45 -11.40 -5.13
CA GLY A 381 2.02 -11.48 -5.50
C GLY A 381 1.50 -10.30 -6.32
N VAL A 382 2.35 -9.58 -7.03
CA VAL A 382 2.00 -8.38 -7.81
C VAL A 382 2.43 -8.54 -9.26
N ALA A 383 1.51 -8.32 -10.18
CA ALA A 383 1.76 -8.17 -11.61
C ALA A 383 1.26 -6.81 -12.08
N ALA A 384 2.03 -6.11 -12.90
CA ALA A 384 1.64 -4.86 -13.53
C ALA A 384 1.90 -4.90 -15.03
N ILE A 385 0.94 -4.43 -15.80
CA ILE A 385 0.99 -4.35 -17.27
C ILE A 385 0.81 -2.87 -17.64
N GLU A 386 1.84 -2.28 -18.20
CA GLU A 386 1.80 -0.88 -18.62
C GLU A 386 1.39 -0.78 -20.08
N LEU A 387 0.28 -0.10 -20.34
CA LEU A 387 -0.24 0.11 -21.67
C LEU A 387 0.34 1.38 -22.28
N VAL A 388 0.67 1.33 -23.57
CA VAL A 388 1.23 2.46 -24.33
C VAL A 388 0.53 2.59 -25.68
N ALA A 389 0.38 3.80 -26.16
CA ALA A 389 -0.11 4.07 -27.52
C ALA A 389 0.96 3.74 -28.58
N ASP A 390 2.23 3.92 -28.23
CA ASP A 390 3.38 3.60 -29.10
C ASP A 390 4.54 3.06 -28.28
N ARG A 391 5.02 1.86 -28.60
CA ARG A 391 6.10 1.18 -27.87
C ARG A 391 7.46 1.87 -28.01
N LYS A 392 7.71 2.58 -29.12
CA LYS A 392 9.00 3.24 -29.38
C LYS A 392 9.13 4.52 -28.56
N THR A 393 8.08 5.35 -28.59
CA THR A 393 8.05 6.60 -27.83
C THR A 393 7.65 6.39 -26.37
N ARG A 394 7.08 5.21 -26.05
CA ARG A 394 6.46 4.89 -24.75
C ARG A 394 5.36 5.87 -24.37
N ALA A 395 4.72 6.48 -25.38
CA ALA A 395 3.61 7.39 -25.15
C ALA A 395 2.45 6.65 -24.50
N ALA A 396 1.92 7.22 -23.44
CA ALA A 396 0.83 6.65 -22.64
C ALA A 396 -0.14 7.75 -22.23
N GLY A 397 -1.37 7.36 -21.95
CA GLY A 397 -2.38 8.24 -21.38
C GLY A 397 -2.12 8.56 -19.91
N GLY A 398 -2.75 9.63 -19.43
CA GLY A 398 -2.70 10.03 -18.03
C GLY A 398 -3.70 9.27 -17.14
N TYR A 399 -3.62 9.52 -15.83
CA TYR A 399 -4.52 8.88 -14.86
C TYR A 399 -6.01 9.17 -15.12
N LEU A 400 -6.33 10.35 -15.67
CA LEU A 400 -7.72 10.76 -15.94
C LEU A 400 -8.24 10.29 -17.32
N ASP A 401 -7.45 9.59 -18.10
CA ASP A 401 -7.86 9.11 -19.40
C ASP A 401 -8.91 8.00 -19.30
N ARG A 402 -9.78 7.95 -20.29
CA ARG A 402 -10.92 7.02 -20.29
C ARG A 402 -10.54 5.56 -20.44
N VAL A 403 -9.33 5.25 -20.87
CA VAL A 403 -8.88 3.86 -21.14
C VAL A 403 -8.97 3.01 -19.89
N GLY A 404 -8.41 3.47 -18.77
CA GLY A 404 -8.46 2.74 -17.50
C GLY A 404 -9.89 2.44 -17.05
N PHE A 405 -10.81 3.40 -17.17
CA PHE A 405 -12.21 3.23 -16.80
C PHE A 405 -12.95 2.24 -17.71
N ARG A 406 -12.71 2.28 -19.03
CA ARG A 406 -13.29 1.33 -19.98
C ARG A 406 -12.82 -0.09 -19.70
N LEU A 407 -11.52 -0.27 -19.48
CA LEU A 407 -10.95 -1.57 -19.16
C LEU A 407 -11.50 -2.11 -17.84
N ALA A 408 -11.58 -1.27 -16.80
CA ALA A 408 -12.17 -1.68 -15.51
C ALA A 408 -13.62 -2.17 -15.68
N ALA A 409 -14.44 -1.47 -16.47
CA ALA A 409 -15.80 -1.90 -16.77
C ALA A 409 -15.85 -3.23 -17.53
N ALA A 410 -15.01 -3.39 -18.58
CA ALA A 410 -14.95 -4.61 -19.37
C ALA A 410 -14.49 -5.85 -18.56
N PHE A 411 -13.58 -5.67 -17.60
CA PHE A 411 -13.18 -6.71 -16.66
C PHE A 411 -14.32 -7.05 -15.70
N LEU A 412 -14.96 -6.05 -15.13
CA LEU A 412 -16.04 -6.23 -14.16
C LEU A 412 -17.24 -6.94 -14.76
N ASP A 413 -17.61 -6.63 -16.00
CA ASP A 413 -18.70 -7.30 -16.73
C ASP A 413 -18.41 -8.78 -16.94
N ARG A 414 -17.14 -9.18 -16.96
CA ARG A 414 -16.70 -10.58 -17.11
C ARG A 414 -16.33 -11.25 -15.78
N GLY A 415 -16.59 -10.60 -14.65
CA GLY A 415 -16.42 -11.19 -13.33
C GLY A 415 -15.04 -11.03 -12.70
N LEU A 416 -14.23 -10.09 -13.17
CA LEU A 416 -12.92 -9.76 -12.60
C LEU A 416 -12.89 -8.30 -12.14
N LEU A 417 -12.64 -8.06 -10.85
CA LEU A 417 -12.44 -6.73 -10.31
C LEU A 417 -10.97 -6.31 -10.47
N LEU A 418 -10.72 -5.34 -11.36
CA LEU A 418 -9.45 -4.62 -11.47
C LEU A 418 -9.70 -3.11 -11.34
N ARG A 419 -8.70 -2.38 -10.87
CA ARG A 419 -8.73 -0.91 -10.75
C ARG A 419 -7.44 -0.32 -11.34
N PRO A 420 -7.40 -0.03 -12.64
CA PRO A 420 -6.22 0.53 -13.30
C PRO A 420 -5.75 1.84 -12.65
N LEU A 421 -4.44 2.04 -12.64
CA LEU A 421 -3.77 3.30 -12.29
C LEU A 421 -3.39 4.03 -13.58
N GLY A 422 -4.34 4.79 -14.14
CA GLY A 422 -4.17 5.38 -15.45
C GLY A 422 -4.01 4.30 -16.54
N ASN A 423 -2.85 4.28 -17.17
CA ASN A 423 -2.47 3.30 -18.18
C ASN A 423 -1.83 2.01 -17.62
N VAL A 424 -1.74 1.85 -16.30
CA VAL A 424 -1.19 0.65 -15.67
C VAL A 424 -2.31 -0.23 -15.14
N LEU A 425 -2.48 -1.40 -15.75
CA LEU A 425 -3.28 -2.49 -15.19
C LEU A 425 -2.43 -3.22 -14.17
N TYR A 426 -3.03 -3.61 -13.05
CA TYR A 426 -2.34 -4.48 -12.09
C TYR A 426 -3.26 -5.57 -11.58
N PHE A 427 -2.65 -6.72 -11.32
CA PHE A 427 -3.26 -7.89 -10.73
C PHE A 427 -2.53 -8.23 -9.44
N MET A 428 -3.25 -8.19 -8.33
CA MET A 428 -2.73 -8.33 -6.97
C MET A 428 -3.77 -9.04 -6.11
N PRO A 429 -4.07 -10.32 -6.41
CA PRO A 429 -5.12 -11.05 -5.72
C PRO A 429 -4.75 -11.43 -4.29
N PRO A 430 -5.71 -11.88 -3.47
CA PRO A 430 -5.41 -12.59 -2.23
C PRO A 430 -4.55 -13.84 -2.49
N TYR A 431 -3.61 -14.16 -1.58
CA TYR A 431 -2.65 -15.25 -1.78
C TYR A 431 -3.25 -16.66 -1.80
N VAL A 432 -4.53 -16.77 -1.44
CA VAL A 432 -5.29 -18.04 -1.50
C VAL A 432 -5.84 -18.34 -2.89
N ILE A 433 -5.58 -17.49 -3.87
CA ILE A 433 -5.98 -17.72 -5.27
C ILE A 433 -5.37 -19.03 -5.78
N THR A 434 -6.16 -19.79 -6.53
CA THR A 434 -5.71 -21.04 -7.16
C THR A 434 -4.98 -20.79 -8.48
N GLU A 435 -4.21 -21.77 -8.93
CA GLU A 435 -3.54 -21.73 -10.24
C GLU A 435 -4.54 -21.57 -11.39
N ALA A 436 -5.69 -22.25 -11.31
CA ALA A 436 -6.73 -22.16 -12.33
C ALA A 436 -7.38 -20.77 -12.39
N GLU A 437 -7.64 -20.15 -11.23
CA GLU A 437 -8.18 -18.79 -11.15
C GLU A 437 -7.18 -17.76 -11.65
N THR A 438 -5.89 -17.94 -11.34
CA THR A 438 -4.81 -17.08 -11.85
C THR A 438 -4.71 -17.19 -13.37
N ALA A 439 -4.71 -18.40 -13.92
CA ALA A 439 -4.66 -18.61 -15.38
C ALA A 439 -5.87 -17.96 -16.06
N TRP A 440 -7.09 -18.21 -15.55
CA TRP A 440 -8.31 -17.59 -16.05
C TRP A 440 -8.23 -16.05 -16.04
N ALA A 441 -7.75 -15.46 -14.95
CA ALA A 441 -7.64 -14.01 -14.84
C ALA A 441 -6.64 -13.42 -15.85
N ILE A 442 -5.49 -14.08 -16.08
CA ILE A 442 -4.49 -13.61 -17.04
C ILE A 442 -4.98 -13.78 -18.48
N ASP A 443 -5.66 -14.89 -18.81
CA ASP A 443 -6.28 -15.09 -20.11
C ASP A 443 -7.34 -14.01 -20.39
N LEU A 444 -8.18 -13.70 -19.40
CA LEU A 444 -9.17 -12.64 -19.50
C LEU A 444 -8.51 -11.24 -19.68
N ILE A 445 -7.41 -10.97 -18.98
CA ILE A 445 -6.64 -9.74 -19.16
C ILE A 445 -6.12 -9.63 -20.59
N ALA A 446 -5.56 -10.71 -21.15
CA ALA A 446 -5.08 -10.75 -22.53
C ALA A 446 -6.21 -10.49 -23.54
N GLU A 447 -7.37 -11.13 -23.35
CA GLU A 447 -8.54 -10.97 -24.22
C GLU A 447 -9.06 -9.54 -24.20
N VAL A 448 -9.25 -8.96 -23.03
CA VAL A 448 -9.77 -7.59 -22.85
C VAL A 448 -8.80 -6.55 -23.43
N ILE A 449 -7.50 -6.67 -23.18
CA ILE A 449 -6.51 -5.78 -23.79
C ILE A 449 -6.58 -5.88 -25.31
N SER A 450 -6.65 -7.09 -25.86
CA SER A 450 -6.68 -7.29 -27.31
C SER A 450 -7.94 -6.73 -27.97
N SER A 451 -9.11 -6.86 -27.32
CA SER A 451 -10.38 -6.40 -27.89
C SER A 451 -10.62 -4.91 -27.71
N GLU A 452 -10.40 -4.38 -26.50
CA GLU A 452 -10.73 -3.00 -26.15
C GLU A 452 -9.69 -2.00 -26.63
N VAL A 453 -8.41 -2.39 -26.67
CA VAL A 453 -7.34 -1.49 -27.07
C VAL A 453 -7.24 -1.43 -28.60
N SER A 454 -7.56 -2.51 -29.33
CA SER A 454 -7.63 -2.51 -30.79
C SER A 454 -8.73 -1.59 -31.33
N SER A 455 -9.76 -1.26 -30.56
CA SER A 455 -10.85 -0.34 -30.92
C SER A 455 -10.53 1.15 -30.75
N GLY A 456 -9.33 1.51 -30.32
CA GLY A 456 -8.78 2.87 -30.20
C GLY A 456 -8.27 3.19 -28.81
N LEU A 457 -6.95 3.11 -28.63
CA LEU A 457 -6.28 4.02 -27.70
C LEU A 457 -6.25 5.40 -28.38
N PRO A 458 -6.60 6.49 -27.69
CA PRO A 458 -6.46 7.84 -28.23
C PRO A 458 -4.99 8.21 -28.46
#